data_c8131aac1f6c4d11d544020a038a58c5
#
_entry.id   c8131aac1f6c4d11d544020a038a58c5
#
_cell.length_a   1.000
_cell.length_b   1.000
_cell.length_c   1.000
_cell.angle_alpha   90.00
_cell.angle_beta   90.00
_cell.angle_gamma   90.00
#
_symmetry.space_group_name_H-M   'P 1'
#
loop_
_entity.id
_entity.type
_entity.pdbx_description
1 polymer ?
#
loop_
_entity_poly.entity_id
_entity_poly.type
_entity_poly.pdbx_seq_one_letter_code
_entity_poly.pdbx_strand_id
1 'polypeptide(L)'
;MNNLVIDNLKEAGALLEGHFLLSSGRHSSRYCQCAKLLQYPDRAAKVLSVVVEKLKNVHFDKIVGPAMGGIIVSYELARQTGKPGIFAERLNGSMTIRRGFEIKKGERILISEDVVTTGKSSMEVAKIVENMGGSVAGICCIVDRRTKDAKIPYPVYGAVKLDINTYDPKDCPMCKNGMDYVKPGSGVFK
;
A
#
# COMPACT_ATOMS: atom_id res chain seq x y z
N MET A 1 -8.74 -15.39 8.06
CA MET A 1 -8.49 -13.96 7.67
C MET A 1 -7.67 -13.82 6.38
N ASN A 2 -6.55 -14.54 6.21
CA ASN A 2 -5.77 -14.43 4.96
C ASN A 2 -6.57 -14.81 3.70
N ASN A 3 -7.40 -15.86 3.75
CA ASN A 3 -8.22 -16.27 2.59
C ASN A 3 -9.22 -15.17 2.19
N LEU A 4 -9.91 -14.53 3.14
CA LEU A 4 -10.84 -13.45 2.84
C LEU A 4 -10.16 -12.32 2.04
N VAL A 5 -8.96 -11.90 2.45
CA VAL A 5 -8.22 -10.82 1.75
C VAL A 5 -7.81 -11.26 0.35
N ILE A 6 -7.24 -12.47 0.23
CA ILE A 6 -6.78 -13.03 -1.04
C ILE A 6 -7.94 -13.18 -2.02
N ASP A 7 -9.08 -13.72 -1.57
CA ASP A 7 -10.25 -13.94 -2.40
C ASP A 7 -10.80 -12.61 -2.94
N ASN A 8 -10.95 -11.59 -2.07
CA ASN A 8 -11.39 -10.26 -2.51
C ASN A 8 -10.41 -9.61 -3.49
N LEU A 9 -9.09 -9.79 -3.30
CA LEU A 9 -8.08 -9.30 -4.25
C LEU A 9 -8.18 -10.01 -5.62
N LYS A 10 -8.36 -11.34 -5.62
CA LYS A 10 -8.51 -12.14 -6.86
C LYS A 10 -9.80 -11.81 -7.60
N GLU A 11 -10.94 -11.80 -6.91
CA GLU A 11 -12.25 -11.49 -7.49
C GLU A 11 -12.35 -10.05 -8.04
N ALA A 12 -11.62 -9.10 -7.44
CA ALA A 12 -11.49 -7.74 -7.97
C ALA A 12 -10.51 -7.63 -9.14
N GLY A 13 -9.80 -8.71 -9.51
CA GLY A 13 -8.70 -8.67 -10.48
C GLY A 13 -7.50 -7.85 -10.00
N ALA A 14 -7.39 -7.64 -8.69
CA ALA A 14 -6.31 -6.88 -8.07
C ALA A 14 -5.06 -7.73 -7.83
N LEU A 15 -5.21 -9.05 -7.71
CA LEU A 15 -4.11 -10.00 -7.62
C LEU A 15 -4.16 -10.92 -8.84
N LEU A 16 -3.16 -10.82 -9.70
CA LEU A 16 -3.00 -11.62 -10.92
C LEU A 16 -1.87 -12.63 -10.74
N GLU A 17 -2.07 -13.81 -11.30
CA GLU A 17 -1.04 -14.86 -11.45
C GLU A 17 -0.70 -15.03 -12.93
N GLY A 18 0.57 -15.20 -13.26
CA GLY A 18 1.06 -15.27 -14.63
C GLY A 18 2.52 -14.86 -14.74
N HIS A 19 2.95 -14.38 -15.91
CA HIS A 19 4.30 -13.90 -16.14
C HIS A 19 4.27 -12.38 -16.40
N PHE A 20 4.85 -11.59 -15.49
CA PHE A 20 4.78 -10.14 -15.53
C PHE A 20 6.16 -9.51 -15.60
N LEU A 21 6.31 -8.50 -16.48
CA LEU A 21 7.45 -7.59 -16.49
C LEU A 21 7.14 -6.37 -15.59
N LEU A 22 7.90 -6.23 -14.52
CA LEU A 22 7.76 -5.12 -13.57
C LEU A 22 8.46 -3.85 -14.08
N SER A 23 8.12 -2.69 -13.53
CA SER A 23 8.76 -1.40 -13.85
C SER A 23 10.27 -1.38 -13.55
N SER A 24 10.73 -2.23 -12.64
CA SER A 24 12.15 -2.45 -12.34
C SER A 24 12.91 -3.25 -13.39
N GLY A 25 12.25 -3.73 -14.45
CA GLY A 25 12.82 -4.65 -15.42
C GLY A 25 12.90 -6.11 -14.95
N ARG A 26 12.51 -6.40 -13.72
CA ARG A 26 12.46 -7.78 -13.19
C ARG A 26 11.16 -8.47 -13.56
N HIS A 27 11.18 -9.79 -13.63
CA HIS A 27 10.02 -10.62 -13.88
C HIS A 27 9.39 -11.11 -12.57
N SER A 28 8.06 -11.36 -12.60
CA SER A 28 7.33 -11.87 -11.44
C SER A 28 6.23 -12.82 -11.86
N SER A 29 5.97 -13.85 -11.04
CA SER A 29 4.84 -14.75 -11.22
C SER A 29 3.51 -14.19 -10.72
N ARG A 30 3.54 -13.06 -10.03
CA ARG A 30 2.35 -12.38 -9.49
C ARG A 30 2.45 -10.88 -9.67
N TYR A 31 1.29 -10.25 -9.90
CA TYR A 31 1.17 -8.80 -9.96
C TYR A 31 0.00 -8.35 -9.09
N CYS A 32 0.22 -7.31 -8.31
CA CYS A 32 -0.81 -6.74 -7.45
C CYS A 32 -1.07 -5.28 -7.80
N GLN A 33 -2.33 -4.93 -8.09
CA GLN A 33 -2.80 -3.58 -8.38
C GLN A 33 -4.01 -3.26 -7.52
N CYS A 34 -3.78 -2.76 -6.33
CA CYS A 34 -4.84 -2.51 -5.33
C CYS A 34 -5.90 -1.52 -5.80
N ALA A 35 -5.61 -0.61 -6.75
CA ALA A 35 -6.60 0.27 -7.34
C ALA A 35 -7.83 -0.50 -7.90
N LYS A 36 -7.61 -1.74 -8.40
CA LYS A 36 -8.71 -2.60 -8.86
C LYS A 36 -9.58 -3.14 -7.72
N LEU A 37 -9.06 -3.30 -6.52
CA LEU A 37 -9.86 -3.60 -5.33
C LEU A 37 -10.59 -2.34 -4.85
N LEU A 38 -9.88 -1.22 -4.80
CA LEU A 38 -10.38 0.03 -4.23
C LEU A 38 -11.55 0.65 -5.03
N GLN A 39 -11.75 0.25 -6.29
CA GLN A 39 -12.94 0.64 -7.05
C GLN A 39 -14.25 0.02 -6.53
N TYR A 40 -14.16 -1.02 -5.67
CA TYR A 40 -15.32 -1.68 -5.06
C TYR A 40 -15.37 -1.38 -3.56
N PRO A 41 -16.13 -0.36 -3.10
CA PRO A 41 -16.12 0.09 -1.71
C PRO A 41 -16.42 -1.03 -0.71
N ASP A 42 -17.40 -1.89 -0.97
CA ASP A 42 -17.76 -2.99 -0.07
C ASP A 42 -16.63 -4.02 0.11
N ARG A 43 -15.88 -4.30 -0.97
CA ARG A 43 -14.72 -5.21 -0.91
C ARG A 43 -13.55 -4.54 -0.20
N ALA A 44 -13.30 -3.26 -0.48
CA ALA A 44 -12.28 -2.48 0.20
C ALA A 44 -12.56 -2.41 1.70
N ALA A 45 -13.82 -2.16 2.09
CA ALA A 45 -14.24 -2.14 3.49
C ALA A 45 -13.98 -3.48 4.20
N LYS A 46 -14.36 -4.61 3.57
CA LYS A 46 -14.10 -5.97 4.10
C LYS A 46 -12.62 -6.25 4.28
N VAL A 47 -11.78 -5.87 3.32
CA VAL A 47 -10.33 -6.07 3.39
C VAL A 47 -9.71 -5.19 4.46
N LEU A 48 -10.10 -3.91 4.53
CA LEU A 48 -9.55 -2.95 5.49
C LEU A 48 -10.04 -3.20 6.92
N SER A 49 -11.20 -3.87 7.13
CA SER A 49 -11.60 -4.30 8.47
C SER A 49 -10.57 -5.25 9.11
N VAL A 50 -9.84 -6.04 8.31
CA VAL A 50 -8.74 -6.88 8.80
C VAL A 50 -7.59 -6.04 9.35
N VAL A 51 -7.33 -4.88 8.74
CA VAL A 51 -6.34 -3.92 9.25
C VAL A 51 -6.83 -3.29 10.54
N VAL A 52 -8.10 -2.85 10.58
CA VAL A 52 -8.71 -2.26 11.79
C VAL A 52 -8.60 -3.20 12.99
N GLU A 53 -8.85 -4.50 12.80
CA GLU A 53 -8.67 -5.49 13.86
C GLU A 53 -7.22 -5.52 14.41
N LYS A 54 -6.22 -5.40 13.54
CA LYS A 54 -4.80 -5.34 13.94
C LYS A 54 -4.44 -4.04 14.66
N LEU A 55 -5.22 -2.99 14.46
CA LEU A 55 -5.01 -1.67 15.05
C LEU A 55 -5.71 -1.46 16.38
N LYS A 56 -6.49 -2.43 16.91
CA LYS A 56 -7.28 -2.27 18.16
C LYS A 56 -6.48 -1.77 19.36
N ASN A 57 -5.22 -2.18 19.46
CA ASN A 57 -4.33 -1.78 20.55
C ASN A 57 -3.28 -0.73 20.14
N VAL A 58 -3.46 -0.12 18.97
CA VAL A 58 -2.57 0.93 18.46
C VAL A 58 -3.22 2.29 18.69
N HIS A 59 -2.60 3.10 19.52
CA HIS A 59 -3.08 4.47 19.71
C HIS A 59 -2.59 5.37 18.58
N PHE A 60 -3.52 6.04 17.90
CA PHE A 60 -3.26 7.08 16.90
C PHE A 60 -4.40 8.10 16.88
N ASP A 61 -4.10 9.31 16.44
CA ASP A 61 -5.03 10.44 16.44
C ASP A 61 -5.58 10.72 15.04
N LYS A 62 -4.78 10.48 14.01
CA LYS A 62 -5.10 10.82 12.63
C LYS A 62 -4.44 9.84 11.65
N ILE A 63 -5.02 9.69 10.47
CA ILE A 63 -4.50 8.84 9.39
C ILE A 63 -4.03 9.73 8.24
N VAL A 64 -2.87 9.44 7.66
CA VAL A 64 -2.32 10.14 6.49
C VAL A 64 -1.98 9.15 5.40
N GLY A 65 -2.60 9.30 4.23
CA GLY A 65 -2.32 8.46 3.06
C GLY A 65 -1.58 9.23 1.96
N PRO A 66 -0.46 8.75 1.41
CA PRO A 66 0.12 9.34 0.21
C PRO A 66 -0.76 9.09 -1.01
N ALA A 67 -0.88 10.10 -1.88
CA ALA A 67 -1.59 9.97 -3.14
C ALA A 67 -0.90 8.93 -4.06
N MET A 68 -1.67 8.08 -4.79
CA MET A 68 -3.11 8.09 -4.97
C MET A 68 -3.82 7.03 -4.12
N GLY A 69 -3.32 5.78 -4.08
CA GLY A 69 -3.97 4.64 -3.42
C GLY A 69 -4.17 4.87 -1.92
N GLY A 70 -3.17 5.45 -1.27
CA GLY A 70 -3.23 5.77 0.16
C GLY A 70 -4.37 6.72 0.55
N ILE A 71 -4.86 7.56 -0.36
CA ILE A 71 -6.02 8.45 -0.09
C ILE A 71 -7.26 7.62 0.19
N ILE A 72 -7.56 6.65 -0.69
CA ILE A 72 -8.77 5.82 -0.56
C ILE A 72 -8.66 4.94 0.69
N VAL A 73 -7.48 4.38 0.94
CA VAL A 73 -7.21 3.59 2.15
C VAL A 73 -7.36 4.43 3.40
N SER A 74 -6.81 5.67 3.41
CA SER A 74 -6.97 6.62 4.52
C SER A 74 -8.45 6.93 4.80
N TYR A 75 -9.22 7.23 3.76
CA TYR A 75 -10.63 7.56 3.88
C TYR A 75 -11.44 6.40 4.48
N GLU A 76 -11.24 5.19 3.97
CA GLU A 76 -11.98 4.02 4.46
C GLU A 76 -11.58 3.63 5.89
N LEU A 77 -10.30 3.68 6.24
CA LEU A 77 -9.85 3.46 7.61
C LEU A 77 -10.36 4.54 8.57
N ALA A 78 -10.38 5.82 8.14
CA ALA A 78 -10.95 6.92 8.89
C ALA A 78 -12.44 6.68 9.20
N ARG A 79 -13.20 6.23 8.19
CA ARG A 79 -14.61 5.87 8.35
C ARG A 79 -14.81 4.73 9.35
N GLN A 80 -13.98 3.69 9.29
CA GLN A 80 -14.12 2.53 10.20
C GLN A 80 -13.64 2.80 11.62
N THR A 81 -12.66 3.69 11.80
CA THR A 81 -12.05 3.97 13.11
C THR A 81 -12.61 5.22 13.80
N GLY A 82 -13.40 6.02 13.08
CA GLY A 82 -13.90 7.31 13.58
C GLY A 82 -12.81 8.37 13.77
N LYS A 83 -11.62 8.17 13.17
CA LYS A 83 -10.49 9.12 13.26
C LYS A 83 -10.42 9.99 12.01
N PRO A 84 -9.90 11.22 12.07
CA PRO A 84 -9.66 12.03 10.89
C PRO A 84 -8.71 11.36 9.91
N GLY A 85 -9.04 11.42 8.62
CA GLY A 85 -8.17 10.96 7.52
C GLY A 85 -7.81 12.14 6.61
N ILE A 86 -6.52 12.32 6.36
CA ILE A 86 -5.99 13.31 5.42
C ILE A 86 -5.03 12.64 4.45
N PHE A 87 -4.48 13.39 3.52
CA PHE A 87 -3.53 12.85 2.55
C PHE A 87 -2.36 13.79 2.28
N ALA A 88 -1.28 13.17 1.83
CA ALA A 88 -0.12 13.84 1.25
C ALA A 88 -0.11 13.61 -0.27
N GLU A 89 0.29 14.62 -1.03
CA GLU A 89 0.38 14.58 -2.48
C GLU A 89 1.71 15.13 -2.98
N ARG A 90 2.10 14.80 -4.21
CA ARG A 90 3.31 15.36 -4.79
C ARG A 90 3.06 16.72 -5.38
N LEU A 91 3.89 17.68 -4.98
CA LEU A 91 3.99 19.00 -5.58
C LEU A 91 5.44 19.18 -6.06
N ASN A 92 5.63 19.40 -7.36
CA ASN A 92 6.96 19.55 -7.96
C ASN A 92 7.93 18.41 -7.59
N GLY A 93 7.42 17.17 -7.59
CA GLY A 93 8.20 15.97 -7.25
C GLY A 93 8.35 15.66 -5.76
N SER A 94 8.07 16.61 -4.87
CA SER A 94 8.18 16.44 -3.42
C SER A 94 6.85 16.08 -2.78
N MET A 95 6.86 15.11 -1.84
CA MET A 95 5.69 14.78 -1.03
C MET A 95 5.37 15.95 -0.09
N THR A 96 4.10 16.32 0.02
CA THR A 96 3.69 17.45 0.88
C THR A 96 2.25 17.28 1.38
N ILE A 97 1.97 17.82 2.57
CA ILE A 97 0.62 17.98 3.12
C ILE A 97 0.21 19.43 2.88
N ARG A 98 -0.96 19.63 2.24
CA ARG A 98 -1.46 20.95 1.85
C ARG A 98 -3.00 20.97 1.97
N ARG A 99 -3.68 21.92 1.34
CA ARG A 99 -5.15 22.07 1.35
C ARG A 99 -5.72 22.41 2.74
N GLY A 100 -4.93 23.10 3.59
CA GLY A 100 -5.34 23.42 4.95
C GLY A 100 -5.28 22.21 5.91
N PHE A 101 -4.72 21.08 5.50
CA PHE A 101 -4.49 19.98 6.43
C PHE A 101 -3.31 20.29 7.34
N GLU A 102 -3.48 19.91 8.62
CA GLU A 102 -2.51 20.16 9.67
C GLU A 102 -2.21 18.88 10.45
N ILE A 103 -0.98 18.77 10.92
CA ILE A 103 -0.56 17.83 11.96
C ILE A 103 -0.14 18.68 13.16
N LYS A 104 -0.83 18.50 14.29
CA LYS A 104 -0.51 19.21 15.51
C LYS A 104 0.69 18.57 16.20
N LYS A 105 1.44 19.40 16.93
CA LYS A 105 2.57 18.90 17.73
C LYS A 105 2.08 17.85 18.73
N GLY A 106 2.75 16.71 18.75
CA GLY A 106 2.43 15.57 19.63
C GLY A 106 1.36 14.62 19.09
N GLU A 107 0.67 14.93 17.96
CA GLU A 107 -0.25 13.97 17.34
C GLU A 107 0.48 12.70 16.91
N ARG A 108 -0.17 11.57 17.11
CA ARG A 108 0.29 10.26 16.66
C ARG A 108 -0.38 9.88 15.35
N ILE A 109 0.40 9.71 14.32
CA ILE A 109 -0.09 9.53 12.96
C ILE A 109 0.07 8.08 12.51
N LEU A 110 -1.02 7.49 12.00
CA LEU A 110 -1.01 6.25 11.27
C LEU A 110 -0.85 6.57 9.77
N ILE A 111 0.17 6.03 9.12
CA ILE A 111 0.36 6.20 7.67
C ILE A 111 -0.36 5.05 6.96
N SER A 112 -1.16 5.36 5.94
CA SER A 112 -1.92 4.36 5.18
C SER A 112 -1.45 4.28 3.74
N GLU A 113 -1.29 3.07 3.22
CA GLU A 113 -0.90 2.78 1.84
C GLU A 113 -1.78 1.67 1.25
N ASP A 114 -1.81 1.56 -0.05
CA ASP A 114 -2.41 0.39 -0.69
C ASP A 114 -1.43 -0.79 -0.72
N VAL A 115 -0.18 -0.57 -1.11
CA VAL A 115 0.88 -1.59 -1.14
C VAL A 115 2.18 -1.03 -0.57
N VAL A 116 2.74 -1.68 0.44
CA VAL A 116 4.06 -1.36 0.96
C VAL A 116 5.10 -2.33 0.40
N THR A 117 6.09 -1.81 -0.33
CA THR A 117 7.24 -2.56 -0.85
C THR A 117 8.54 -2.07 -0.18
N THR A 118 9.19 -1.06 -0.75
CA THR A 118 10.36 -0.40 -0.14
C THR A 118 9.98 0.57 0.97
N GLY A 119 8.70 0.97 1.02
CA GLY A 119 8.19 1.98 1.94
C GLY A 119 8.57 3.43 1.58
N LYS A 120 9.09 3.69 0.37
CA LYS A 120 9.57 5.02 -0.01
C LYS A 120 8.54 6.12 0.24
N SER A 121 7.31 6.00 -0.27
CA SER A 121 6.25 7.00 -0.07
C SER A 121 5.87 7.15 1.40
N SER A 122 5.73 6.03 2.12
CA SER A 122 5.43 6.05 3.56
C SER A 122 6.52 6.75 4.36
N MET A 123 7.80 6.55 4.01
CA MET A 123 8.92 7.21 4.68
C MET A 123 9.01 8.71 4.36
N GLU A 124 8.62 9.12 3.14
CA GLU A 124 8.49 10.53 2.80
C GLU A 124 7.39 11.21 3.65
N VAL A 125 6.24 10.53 3.84
CA VAL A 125 5.17 11.01 4.72
C VAL A 125 5.63 11.03 6.18
N ALA A 126 6.32 9.99 6.65
CA ALA A 126 6.85 9.93 8.01
C ALA A 126 7.73 11.14 8.33
N LYS A 127 8.64 11.50 7.41
CA LYS A 127 9.49 12.68 7.56
C LYS A 127 8.70 13.98 7.66
N ILE A 128 7.60 14.12 6.90
CA ILE A 128 6.73 15.30 6.99
C ILE A 128 6.05 15.35 8.35
N VAL A 129 5.50 14.23 8.81
CA VAL A 129 4.85 14.11 10.13
C VAL A 129 5.78 14.56 11.24
N GLU A 130 7.02 14.07 11.24
CA GLU A 130 8.04 14.40 12.23
C GLU A 130 8.46 15.87 12.16
N ASN A 131 8.63 16.42 10.95
CA ASN A 131 8.96 17.83 10.74
C ASN A 131 7.85 18.77 11.23
N MET A 132 6.59 18.33 11.22
CA MET A 132 5.44 19.08 11.76
C MET A 132 5.28 18.87 13.28
N GLY A 133 6.15 18.09 13.93
CA GLY A 133 6.13 17.83 15.37
C GLY A 133 5.19 16.71 15.78
N GLY A 134 4.66 15.93 14.86
CA GLY A 134 3.93 14.69 15.14
C GLY A 134 4.87 13.50 15.33
N SER A 135 4.31 12.35 15.62
CA SER A 135 5.02 11.06 15.70
C SER A 135 4.30 9.99 14.88
N VAL A 136 5.05 9.02 14.35
CA VAL A 136 4.47 7.93 13.56
C VAL A 136 4.10 6.76 14.47
N ALA A 137 2.80 6.41 14.51
CA ALA A 137 2.29 5.27 15.26
C ALA A 137 2.54 3.93 14.55
N GLY A 138 2.64 3.98 13.22
CA GLY A 138 2.87 2.83 12.36
C GLY A 138 2.44 3.10 10.93
N ILE A 139 2.60 2.09 10.09
CA ILE A 139 2.16 2.11 8.70
C ILE A 139 1.14 0.99 8.53
N CYS A 140 0.04 1.25 7.86
CA CYS A 140 -0.93 0.22 7.52
C CYS A 140 -1.12 0.12 6.00
N CYS A 141 -1.47 -1.07 5.51
CA CYS A 141 -1.65 -1.28 4.09
C CYS A 141 -2.58 -2.46 3.79
N ILE A 142 -3.10 -2.51 2.57
CA ILE A 142 -3.81 -3.69 2.07
C ILE A 142 -2.80 -4.83 1.90
N VAL A 143 -1.71 -4.59 1.15
CA VAL A 143 -0.73 -5.62 0.85
C VAL A 143 0.66 -5.23 1.36
N ASP A 144 1.18 -6.02 2.30
CA ASP A 144 2.58 -5.95 2.71
C ASP A 144 3.41 -6.86 1.78
N ARG A 145 4.23 -6.24 0.92
CA ARG A 145 5.17 -6.90 0.00
C ARG A 145 6.62 -6.59 0.34
N ARG A 146 6.89 -6.22 1.57
CA ARG A 146 8.26 -5.90 2.00
C ARG A 146 9.17 -7.11 1.87
N THR A 147 10.32 -6.89 1.25
CA THR A 147 11.45 -7.83 1.32
C THR A 147 12.11 -7.76 2.68
N LYS A 148 12.97 -8.73 2.98
CA LYS A 148 13.75 -8.75 4.24
C LYS A 148 14.67 -7.54 4.39
N ASP A 149 15.06 -6.92 3.27
CA ASP A 149 15.97 -5.76 3.24
C ASP A 149 15.25 -4.42 3.36
N ALA A 150 13.92 -4.40 3.43
CA ALA A 150 13.16 -3.15 3.58
C ALA A 150 13.42 -2.52 4.95
N LYS A 151 14.09 -1.37 4.93
CA LYS A 151 14.45 -0.61 6.15
C LYS A 151 13.32 0.34 6.53
N ILE A 152 12.28 -0.18 7.18
CA ILE A 152 11.17 0.62 7.71
C ILE A 152 11.23 0.53 9.24
N PRO A 153 11.51 1.64 9.96
CA PRO A 153 11.69 1.63 11.42
C PRO A 153 10.38 1.58 12.21
N TYR A 154 9.24 1.57 11.51
CA TYR A 154 7.91 1.59 12.13
C TYR A 154 7.22 0.22 11.99
N PRO A 155 6.30 -0.13 12.93
CA PRO A 155 5.42 -1.29 12.76
C PRO A 155 4.61 -1.18 11.47
N VAL A 156 4.42 -2.30 10.75
CA VAL A 156 3.60 -2.36 9.54
C VAL A 156 2.47 -3.36 9.73
N TYR A 157 1.24 -2.89 9.53
CA TYR A 157 -0.02 -3.61 9.70
C TYR A 157 -0.67 -3.86 8.34
N GLY A 158 -0.24 -4.90 7.63
CA GLY A 158 -0.84 -5.30 6.35
C GLY A 158 -2.11 -6.14 6.54
N ALA A 159 -3.15 -5.95 5.70
CA ALA A 159 -4.26 -6.89 5.67
C ALA A 159 -3.75 -8.30 5.30
N VAL A 160 -2.85 -8.39 4.33
CA VAL A 160 -2.14 -9.61 3.94
C VAL A 160 -0.67 -9.32 3.68
N LYS A 161 0.20 -10.29 4.01
CA LYS A 161 1.58 -10.30 3.56
C LYS A 161 1.70 -11.22 2.35
N LEU A 162 2.25 -10.70 1.25
CA LEU A 162 2.49 -11.45 0.03
C LEU A 162 3.98 -11.48 -0.28
N ASP A 163 4.58 -12.64 -0.13
CA ASP A 163 5.92 -12.89 -0.62
C ASP A 163 5.84 -13.12 -2.14
N ILE A 164 6.24 -12.11 -2.90
CA ILE A 164 6.23 -12.15 -4.36
C ILE A 164 7.67 -12.23 -4.85
N ASN A 165 8.05 -13.39 -5.33
CA ASN A 165 9.36 -13.59 -5.92
C ASN A 165 9.51 -12.78 -7.20
N THR A 166 10.65 -12.13 -7.34
CA THR A 166 11.05 -11.47 -8.57
C THR A 166 12.35 -12.06 -9.09
N TYR A 167 12.46 -12.17 -10.38
CA TYR A 167 13.56 -12.83 -11.07
C TYR A 167 14.26 -11.86 -12.01
N ASP A 168 15.56 -12.01 -12.17
CA ASP A 168 16.25 -11.42 -13.31
C ASP A 168 15.72 -12.08 -14.60
N PRO A 169 15.53 -11.35 -15.71
CA PRO A 169 15.05 -11.95 -16.96
C PRO A 169 15.86 -13.17 -17.41
N LYS A 170 17.18 -13.17 -17.18
CA LYS A 170 18.09 -14.27 -17.54
C LYS A 170 17.84 -15.53 -16.72
N ASP A 171 17.38 -15.36 -15.47
CA ASP A 171 17.15 -16.45 -14.52
C ASP A 171 15.67 -16.77 -14.29
N CYS A 172 14.79 -16.09 -15.02
CA CYS A 172 13.36 -16.26 -14.87
C CYS A 172 12.90 -17.66 -15.30
N PRO A 173 12.31 -18.46 -14.40
CA PRO A 173 11.85 -19.81 -14.75
C PRO A 173 10.71 -19.79 -15.78
N MET A 174 9.90 -18.73 -15.81
CA MET A 174 8.81 -18.57 -16.77
C MET A 174 9.34 -18.29 -18.17
N CYS A 175 10.42 -17.48 -18.32
CA CYS A 175 11.11 -17.30 -19.59
C CYS A 175 11.74 -18.62 -20.07
N LYS A 176 12.37 -19.38 -19.18
CA LYS A 176 12.97 -20.68 -19.52
C LYS A 176 11.93 -21.69 -20.02
N ASN A 177 10.69 -21.55 -19.56
CA ASN A 177 9.55 -22.37 -20.00
C ASN A 177 8.83 -21.79 -21.23
N GLY A 178 9.36 -20.75 -21.89
CA GLY A 178 8.77 -20.15 -23.10
C GLY A 178 7.46 -19.40 -22.87
N MET A 179 7.16 -19.01 -21.61
CA MET A 179 5.94 -18.29 -21.30
C MET A 179 6.11 -16.79 -21.64
N ASP A 180 5.23 -16.24 -22.47
CA ASP A 180 5.19 -14.82 -22.77
C ASP A 180 4.87 -13.99 -21.52
N TYR A 181 5.43 -12.78 -21.43
CA TYR A 181 5.16 -11.89 -20.31
C TYR A 181 4.23 -10.74 -20.70
N VAL A 182 3.49 -10.25 -19.70
CA VAL A 182 2.65 -9.05 -19.79
C VAL A 182 3.27 -7.95 -18.96
N LYS A 183 3.21 -6.70 -19.44
CA LYS A 183 3.63 -5.51 -18.69
C LYS A 183 2.38 -4.76 -18.17
N PRO A 184 1.91 -5.03 -16.96
CA PRO A 184 0.74 -4.36 -16.41
C PRO A 184 1.08 -2.93 -15.95
N GLY A 185 0.11 -2.03 -15.98
CA GLY A 185 0.15 -0.71 -15.32
C GLY A 185 0.75 0.44 -16.11
N SER A 186 1.40 0.21 -17.27
CA SER A 186 1.95 1.29 -18.12
C SER A 186 1.66 1.11 -19.60
N GLY A 187 0.85 0.14 -19.96
CA GLY A 187 0.44 -0.13 -21.34
C GLY A 187 -1.03 0.23 -21.55
N VAL A 188 -1.29 0.97 -22.58
CA VAL A 188 -2.62 1.05 -23.20
C VAL A 188 -3.06 -0.38 -23.42
N PHE A 189 -4.09 -0.83 -22.70
CA PHE A 189 -4.82 -2.03 -23.08
C PHE A 189 -5.48 -1.69 -24.43
N LYS A 190 -4.92 -2.22 -25.51
CA LYS A 190 -5.64 -2.25 -26.80
C LYS A 190 -6.68 -3.33 -26.74
#